data_bd45ee9d8e9684240a8b759cb56f2370
#
_entry.id   bd45ee9d8e9684240a8b759cb56f2370
#
_cell.length_a   1.000
_cell.length_b   1.000
_cell.length_c   1.000
_cell.angle_alpha   90.00
_cell.angle_beta   90.00
_cell.angle_gamma   90.00
#
_symmetry.space_group_name_H-M   'P 1'
#
loop_
_entity.id
_entity.type
_entity.pdbx_description
1 polymer ?
#
loop_
_entity_poly.entity_id
_entity_poly.type
_entity_poly.pdbx_seq_one_letter_code
_entity_poly.pdbx_strand_id
1 'polypeptide(L)'
;MERVVDITFKNKSSHMSTCLTMVGILDSIYKNKKPDDIVILSAGHGGLAMYVMLEKYMSNVNAEQLYMKHGVHPHRDVENGIHVSTGSLGSGILVAVGYAVANRSRDVHVVLTDGECAEGSVWEALAFAHTHKLKNLKVHVNVNGYSAYGSVDKLYIWLRLKSFLWSTRVWFTETPNVSFLKGLQGHYHVMNEGNKEEIIKYINEEGVRKQPLRIYEEGLKNFLDYCRSWVWRP
;
A
#
# COMPACT_ATOMS: atom_id res chain seq x y z
N MET A 1 0.40 -10.91 9.24
CA MET A 1 1.69 -11.08 8.53
C MET A 1 2.00 -12.56 8.28
N GLU A 2 1.97 -13.43 9.30
CA GLU A 2 2.25 -14.87 9.13
C GLU A 2 1.42 -15.52 8.01
N ARG A 3 0.11 -15.21 7.93
CA ARG A 3 -0.76 -15.71 6.87
C ARG A 3 -0.28 -15.33 5.45
N VAL A 4 0.30 -14.14 5.29
CA VAL A 4 0.93 -13.72 4.02
C VAL A 4 2.15 -14.60 3.72
N VAL A 5 3.01 -14.83 4.72
CA VAL A 5 4.21 -15.66 4.58
C VAL A 5 3.83 -17.10 4.18
N ASP A 6 2.86 -17.69 4.86
CA ASP A 6 2.43 -19.07 4.60
C ASP A 6 1.89 -19.25 3.18
N ILE A 7 0.99 -18.36 2.72
CA ILE A 7 0.43 -18.43 1.38
C ILE A 7 1.51 -18.19 0.32
N THR A 8 2.39 -17.18 0.54
CA THR A 8 3.49 -16.89 -0.37
C THR A 8 4.43 -18.09 -0.51
N PHE A 9 4.81 -18.69 0.61
CA PHE A 9 5.71 -19.85 0.62
C PHE A 9 5.10 -21.06 -0.08
N LYS A 10 3.87 -21.42 0.29
CA LYS A 10 3.15 -22.58 -0.28
C LYS A 10 2.99 -22.47 -1.80
N ASN A 11 2.74 -21.26 -2.31
CA ASN A 11 2.51 -21.03 -3.72
C ASN A 11 3.76 -20.57 -4.50
N LYS A 12 4.93 -20.60 -3.88
CA LYS A 12 6.21 -20.16 -4.49
C LYS A 12 6.08 -18.79 -5.16
N SER A 13 5.41 -17.85 -4.48
CA SER A 13 5.09 -16.53 -5.00
C SER A 13 6.19 -15.52 -4.69
N SER A 14 6.21 -14.44 -5.46
CA SER A 14 7.05 -13.24 -5.24
C SER A 14 6.24 -12.10 -4.60
N HIS A 15 6.79 -10.89 -4.51
CA HIS A 15 6.15 -9.65 -4.04
C HIS A 15 5.77 -9.64 -2.54
N MET A 16 6.31 -10.57 -1.75
CA MET A 16 5.99 -10.67 -0.32
C MET A 16 6.34 -9.38 0.44
N SER A 17 7.47 -8.74 0.13
CA SER A 17 7.90 -7.48 0.78
C SER A 17 6.83 -6.39 0.73
N THR A 18 6.23 -6.19 -0.45
CA THR A 18 5.13 -5.23 -0.63
C THR A 18 3.89 -5.63 0.18
N CYS A 19 3.54 -6.91 0.16
CA CYS A 19 2.39 -7.41 0.92
C CYS A 19 2.59 -7.17 2.44
N LEU A 20 3.77 -7.46 2.98
CA LEU A 20 4.07 -7.27 4.41
C LEU A 20 3.99 -5.79 4.82
N THR A 21 4.46 -4.86 3.98
CA THR A 21 4.40 -3.42 4.27
C THR A 21 2.97 -2.87 4.16
N MET A 22 2.10 -3.51 3.36
CA MET A 22 0.71 -3.08 3.16
C MET A 22 -0.28 -3.61 4.19
N VAL A 23 0.00 -4.75 4.82
CA VAL A 23 -0.93 -5.38 5.79
C VAL A 23 -1.41 -4.38 6.85
N GLY A 24 -0.51 -3.61 7.47
CA GLY A 24 -0.87 -2.65 8.51
C GLY A 24 -1.73 -1.49 7.99
N ILE A 25 -1.49 -1.03 6.76
CA ILE A 25 -2.27 0.04 6.12
C ILE A 25 -3.69 -0.45 5.86
N LEU A 26 -3.82 -1.61 5.23
CA LEU A 26 -5.11 -2.22 4.92
C LEU A 26 -5.87 -2.57 6.20
N ASP A 27 -5.20 -3.12 7.22
CA ASP A 27 -5.81 -3.41 8.53
C ASP A 27 -6.39 -2.15 9.16
N SER A 28 -5.65 -1.04 9.14
CA SER A 28 -6.14 0.26 9.62
C SER A 28 -7.36 0.75 8.85
N ILE A 29 -7.40 0.56 7.53
CA ILE A 29 -8.54 0.96 6.70
C ILE A 29 -9.76 0.10 7.03
N TYR A 30 -9.63 -1.24 6.97
CA TYR A 30 -10.74 -2.16 7.19
C TYR A 30 -11.33 -2.07 8.60
N LYS A 31 -10.50 -1.77 9.61
CA LYS A 31 -10.94 -1.56 11.00
C LYS A 31 -11.80 -0.30 11.16
N ASN A 32 -11.54 0.75 10.38
CA ASN A 32 -12.12 2.07 10.60
C ASN A 32 -13.11 2.51 9.50
N LYS A 33 -13.16 1.81 8.36
CA LYS A 33 -14.09 2.13 7.28
C LYS A 33 -15.54 1.84 7.69
N LYS A 34 -16.48 2.57 7.10
CA LYS A 34 -17.91 2.25 7.20
C LYS A 34 -18.25 1.01 6.37
N PRO A 35 -19.36 0.32 6.65
CA PRO A 35 -19.78 -0.85 5.87
C PRO A 35 -19.84 -0.60 4.36
N ASP A 36 -20.38 0.54 3.94
CA ASP A 36 -20.59 0.89 2.53
C ASP A 36 -19.34 1.43 1.83
N ASP A 37 -18.28 1.76 2.57
CA ASP A 37 -17.06 2.31 2.00
C ASP A 37 -16.37 1.28 1.10
N ILE A 38 -15.86 1.75 -0.04
CA ILE A 38 -15.10 0.93 -0.99
C ILE A 38 -13.62 1.00 -0.67
N VAL A 39 -12.95 -0.15 -0.76
CA VAL A 39 -11.48 -0.24 -0.71
C VAL A 39 -10.96 -0.74 -2.06
N ILE A 40 -10.06 0.02 -2.67
CA ILE A 40 -9.40 -0.31 -3.93
C ILE A 40 -7.91 -0.42 -3.67
N LEU A 41 -7.34 -1.56 -3.99
CA LEU A 41 -5.89 -1.74 -4.00
C LEU A 41 -5.38 -1.41 -5.41
N SER A 42 -4.84 -0.20 -5.61
CA SER A 42 -4.26 0.21 -6.89
C SER A 42 -2.99 -0.57 -7.20
N ALA A 43 -2.14 -0.74 -6.20
CA ALA A 43 -0.92 -1.54 -6.26
C ALA A 43 -1.22 -3.04 -6.31
N GLY A 44 -1.69 -3.54 -7.45
CA GLY A 44 -2.18 -4.91 -7.62
C GLY A 44 -1.20 -6.01 -7.19
N HIS A 45 0.10 -5.77 -7.28
CA HIS A 45 1.13 -6.69 -6.80
C HIS A 45 1.14 -6.89 -5.27
N GLY A 46 0.40 -6.07 -4.52
CA GLY A 46 0.07 -6.28 -3.10
C GLY A 46 -1.21 -7.09 -2.86
N GLY A 47 -1.76 -7.78 -3.88
CA GLY A 47 -3.06 -8.46 -3.82
C GLY A 47 -3.21 -9.41 -2.65
N LEU A 48 -2.17 -10.18 -2.32
CA LEU A 48 -2.23 -11.12 -1.19
C LEU A 48 -2.46 -10.40 0.15
N ALA A 49 -1.92 -9.19 0.35
CA ALA A 49 -2.22 -8.43 1.56
C ALA A 49 -3.71 -8.06 1.64
N MET A 50 -4.32 -7.70 0.51
CA MET A 50 -5.77 -7.46 0.45
C MET A 50 -6.57 -8.73 0.74
N TYR A 51 -6.20 -9.89 0.16
CA TYR A 51 -6.91 -11.15 0.39
C TYR A 51 -6.89 -11.57 1.86
N VAL A 52 -5.75 -11.41 2.53
CA VAL A 52 -5.62 -11.69 3.97
C VAL A 52 -6.48 -10.73 4.82
N MET A 53 -6.63 -9.47 4.40
CA MET A 53 -7.52 -8.55 5.10
C MET A 53 -8.99 -8.85 4.83
N LEU A 54 -9.36 -9.26 3.62
CA LEU A 54 -10.71 -9.73 3.31
C LEU A 54 -11.07 -10.98 4.14
N GLU A 55 -10.16 -11.96 4.24
CA GLU A 55 -10.32 -13.13 5.13
C GLU A 55 -10.54 -12.71 6.59
N LYS A 56 -9.81 -11.70 7.08
CA LYS A 56 -9.90 -11.23 8.45
C LYS A 56 -11.22 -10.51 8.77
N TYR A 57 -11.75 -9.75 7.82
CA TYR A 57 -12.88 -8.84 8.05
C TYR A 57 -14.20 -9.28 7.41
N MET A 58 -14.19 -10.34 6.58
CA MET A 58 -15.37 -10.91 5.93
C MET A 58 -15.49 -12.41 6.28
N SER A 59 -16.60 -12.82 6.86
CA SER A 59 -16.77 -14.16 7.43
C SER A 59 -16.70 -15.34 6.45
N ASN A 60 -16.95 -15.09 5.16
CA ASN A 60 -17.03 -16.15 4.14
C ASN A 60 -15.89 -16.11 3.12
N VAL A 61 -14.81 -15.38 3.42
CA VAL A 61 -13.66 -15.21 2.51
C VAL A 61 -12.46 -16.01 3.03
N ASN A 62 -11.77 -16.71 2.13
CA ASN A 62 -10.52 -17.39 2.41
C ASN A 62 -9.41 -16.83 1.50
N ALA A 63 -8.34 -16.32 2.10
CA ALA A 63 -7.27 -15.64 1.39
C ALA A 63 -6.51 -16.57 0.41
N GLU A 64 -6.33 -17.84 0.76
CA GLU A 64 -5.65 -18.80 -0.09
C GLU A 64 -6.51 -19.15 -1.32
N GLN A 65 -7.82 -19.30 -1.13
CA GLN A 65 -8.74 -19.52 -2.25
C GLN A 65 -8.79 -18.32 -3.19
N LEU A 66 -8.79 -17.09 -2.65
CA LEU A 66 -8.69 -15.89 -3.47
C LEU A 66 -7.36 -15.83 -4.23
N TYR A 67 -6.26 -16.20 -3.56
CA TYR A 67 -4.96 -16.26 -4.22
C TYR A 67 -4.94 -17.29 -5.35
N MET A 68 -5.50 -18.48 -5.15
CA MET A 68 -5.62 -19.51 -6.19
C MET A 68 -6.51 -19.06 -7.36
N LYS A 69 -7.55 -18.29 -7.07
CA LYS A 69 -8.49 -17.77 -8.09
C LYS A 69 -7.91 -16.63 -8.92
N HIS A 70 -7.21 -15.69 -8.27
CA HIS A 70 -6.79 -14.42 -8.88
C HIS A 70 -5.27 -14.32 -9.10
N GLY A 71 -4.46 -15.09 -8.39
CA GLY A 71 -3.01 -14.97 -8.40
C GLY A 71 -2.53 -13.74 -7.63
N VAL A 72 -1.39 -13.21 -8.08
CA VAL A 72 -0.75 -12.03 -7.46
C VAL A 72 -1.60 -10.77 -7.62
N HIS A 73 -2.20 -10.57 -8.80
CA HIS A 73 -2.96 -9.38 -9.12
C HIS A 73 -4.46 -9.63 -8.99
N PRO A 74 -5.20 -8.83 -8.19
CA PRO A 74 -6.62 -9.05 -8.00
C PRO A 74 -7.41 -8.75 -9.28
N HIS A 75 -8.32 -9.65 -9.62
CA HIS A 75 -9.37 -9.43 -10.60
C HIS A 75 -10.66 -9.02 -9.89
N ARG A 76 -11.49 -8.22 -10.57
CA ARG A 76 -12.78 -7.77 -10.01
C ARG A 76 -13.63 -8.95 -9.56
N ASP A 77 -13.99 -8.95 -8.27
CA ASP A 77 -14.77 -9.99 -7.59
C ASP A 77 -15.53 -9.34 -6.43
N VAL A 78 -16.63 -8.68 -6.77
CA VAL A 78 -17.36 -7.80 -5.84
C VAL A 78 -17.96 -8.60 -4.68
N GLU A 79 -18.36 -9.83 -4.91
CA GLU A 79 -18.91 -10.72 -3.89
C GLU A 79 -17.88 -10.99 -2.78
N ASN A 80 -16.60 -11.04 -3.13
CA ASN A 80 -15.51 -11.21 -2.20
C ASN A 80 -14.82 -9.88 -1.83
N GLY A 81 -15.44 -8.72 -2.12
CA GLY A 81 -14.93 -7.41 -1.73
C GLY A 81 -13.85 -6.80 -2.63
N ILE A 82 -13.57 -7.40 -3.79
CA ILE A 82 -12.62 -6.88 -4.78
C ILE A 82 -13.37 -6.10 -5.85
N HIS A 83 -13.35 -4.77 -5.74
CA HIS A 83 -14.16 -3.91 -6.61
C HIS A 83 -13.55 -3.66 -7.99
N VAL A 84 -12.23 -3.80 -8.15
CA VAL A 84 -11.49 -3.41 -9.36
C VAL A 84 -10.39 -4.43 -9.65
N SER A 85 -10.24 -4.80 -10.92
CA SER A 85 -9.04 -5.51 -11.40
C SER A 85 -7.87 -4.55 -11.46
N THR A 86 -6.73 -4.90 -10.87
CA THR A 86 -5.52 -4.07 -10.84
C THR A 86 -4.28 -4.88 -11.17
N GLY A 87 -3.17 -4.20 -11.47
CA GLY A 87 -1.91 -4.82 -11.89
C GLY A 87 -1.12 -3.88 -12.80
N SER A 88 -1.80 -3.13 -13.67
CA SER A 88 -1.20 -1.99 -14.37
C SER A 88 -1.05 -0.82 -13.39
N LEU A 89 0.19 -0.40 -13.13
CA LEU A 89 0.50 0.66 -12.17
C LEU A 89 -0.24 1.96 -12.53
N GLY A 90 -0.77 2.65 -11.50
CA GLY A 90 -1.48 3.91 -11.64
C GLY A 90 -2.90 3.80 -12.23
N SER A 91 -3.40 2.61 -12.58
CA SER A 91 -4.76 2.46 -13.13
C SER A 91 -5.84 2.46 -12.05
N GLY A 92 -5.58 1.84 -10.90
CA GLY A 92 -6.57 1.69 -9.84
C GLY A 92 -7.04 3.01 -9.24
N ILE A 93 -6.17 4.01 -9.14
CA ILE A 93 -6.55 5.33 -8.64
C ILE A 93 -7.53 6.06 -9.59
N LEU A 94 -7.39 5.88 -10.91
CA LEU A 94 -8.33 6.46 -11.88
C LEU A 94 -9.74 5.91 -11.66
N VAL A 95 -9.85 4.60 -11.45
CA VAL A 95 -11.14 3.96 -11.16
C VAL A 95 -11.68 4.42 -9.80
N ALA A 96 -10.81 4.59 -8.80
CA ALA A 96 -11.21 5.13 -7.48
C ALA A 96 -11.77 6.55 -7.59
N VAL A 97 -11.17 7.41 -8.43
CA VAL A 97 -11.73 8.73 -8.75
C VAL A 97 -13.12 8.61 -9.36
N GLY A 98 -13.31 7.70 -10.32
CA GLY A 98 -14.63 7.44 -10.92
C GLY A 98 -15.69 7.03 -9.89
N TYR A 99 -15.36 6.10 -8.97
CA TYR A 99 -16.25 5.72 -7.87
C TYR A 99 -16.57 6.90 -6.94
N ALA A 100 -15.58 7.73 -6.62
CA ALA A 100 -15.76 8.88 -5.74
C ALA A 100 -16.63 9.98 -6.39
N VAL A 101 -16.54 10.16 -7.70
CA VAL A 101 -17.41 11.07 -8.47
C VAL A 101 -18.84 10.54 -8.53
N ALA A 102 -19.00 9.24 -8.81
CA ALA A 102 -20.31 8.62 -9.00
C ALA A 102 -21.16 8.62 -7.72
N ASN A 103 -20.54 8.54 -6.54
CA ASN A 103 -21.26 8.62 -5.26
C ASN A 103 -20.44 9.38 -4.22
N ARG A 104 -20.78 10.66 -4.01
CA ARG A 104 -20.07 11.54 -3.08
C ARG A 104 -20.41 11.33 -1.60
N SER A 105 -21.44 10.56 -1.28
CA SER A 105 -21.85 10.26 0.10
C SER A 105 -21.09 9.09 0.72
N ARG A 106 -20.35 8.30 -0.10
CA ARG A 106 -19.60 7.12 0.29
C ARG A 106 -18.11 7.37 0.16
N ASP A 107 -17.34 6.99 1.17
CA ASP A 107 -15.89 7.07 1.10
C ASP A 107 -15.31 5.97 0.20
N VAL A 108 -14.31 6.34 -0.59
CA VAL A 108 -13.55 5.44 -1.46
C VAL A 108 -12.09 5.50 -1.02
N HIS A 109 -11.62 4.41 -0.41
CA HIS A 109 -10.23 4.26 -0.02
C HIS A 109 -9.45 3.65 -1.18
N VAL A 110 -8.35 4.27 -1.56
CA VAL A 110 -7.43 3.73 -2.57
C VAL A 110 -6.03 3.63 -1.98
N VAL A 111 -5.41 2.45 -2.14
CA VAL A 111 -4.07 2.18 -1.64
C VAL A 111 -3.09 2.03 -2.80
N LEU A 112 -2.09 2.90 -2.81
CA LEU A 112 -1.00 2.95 -3.79
C LEU A 112 0.34 2.59 -3.13
N THR A 113 1.37 2.44 -3.96
CA THR A 113 2.78 2.44 -3.54
C THR A 113 3.53 3.64 -4.09
N ASP A 114 4.70 3.91 -3.52
CA ASP A 114 5.65 4.88 -4.07
C ASP A 114 6.10 4.51 -5.49
N GLY A 115 6.16 3.22 -5.83
CA GLY A 115 6.43 2.77 -7.19
C GLY A 115 5.38 3.23 -8.21
N GLU A 116 4.09 3.29 -7.82
CA GLU A 116 3.03 3.83 -8.70
C GLU A 116 3.15 5.33 -8.92
N CYS A 117 3.85 6.04 -8.05
CA CYS A 117 4.11 7.48 -8.21
C CYS A 117 5.05 7.80 -9.39
N ALA A 118 5.61 6.80 -10.07
CA ALA A 118 6.28 6.96 -11.37
C ALA A 118 5.29 7.17 -12.52
N GLU A 119 4.03 6.79 -12.35
CA GLU A 119 3.01 6.87 -13.39
C GLU A 119 2.35 8.26 -13.44
N GLY A 120 2.21 8.82 -14.65
CA GLY A 120 1.56 10.12 -14.87
C GLY A 120 0.10 10.14 -14.39
N SER A 121 -0.62 9.04 -14.60
CA SER A 121 -2.02 8.87 -14.22
C SER A 121 -2.29 9.10 -12.72
N VAL A 122 -1.33 8.79 -11.86
CA VAL A 122 -1.45 9.06 -10.42
C VAL A 122 -1.55 10.57 -10.17
N TRP A 123 -0.69 11.37 -10.78
CA TRP A 123 -0.66 12.81 -10.61
C TRP A 123 -1.88 13.49 -11.22
N GLU A 124 -2.33 13.03 -12.39
CA GLU A 124 -3.55 13.48 -13.04
C GLU A 124 -4.78 13.21 -12.16
N ALA A 125 -4.89 12.01 -11.57
CA ALA A 125 -5.96 11.64 -10.66
C ALA A 125 -5.97 12.51 -9.40
N LEU A 126 -4.80 12.79 -8.80
CA LEU A 126 -4.68 13.64 -7.61
C LEU A 126 -5.06 15.09 -7.94
N ALA A 127 -4.59 15.63 -9.08
CA ALA A 127 -4.95 16.96 -9.55
C ALA A 127 -6.46 17.09 -9.79
N PHE A 128 -7.06 16.09 -10.44
CA PHE A 128 -8.50 16.03 -10.66
C PHE A 128 -9.27 15.99 -9.33
N ALA A 129 -8.85 15.15 -8.39
CA ALA A 129 -9.47 15.02 -7.07
C ALA A 129 -9.43 16.35 -6.29
N HIS A 130 -8.30 17.07 -6.37
CA HIS A 130 -8.14 18.40 -5.79
C HIS A 130 -9.11 19.42 -6.43
N THR A 131 -9.08 19.55 -7.75
CA THR A 131 -9.89 20.50 -8.51
C THR A 131 -11.39 20.29 -8.28
N HIS A 132 -11.82 19.02 -8.28
CA HIS A 132 -13.22 18.65 -8.09
C HIS A 132 -13.63 18.45 -6.62
N LYS A 133 -12.73 18.74 -5.67
CA LYS A 133 -12.97 18.68 -4.21
C LYS A 133 -13.57 17.34 -3.79
N LEU A 134 -12.95 16.23 -4.21
CA LEU A 134 -13.39 14.86 -3.89
C LEU A 134 -13.02 14.50 -2.44
N LYS A 135 -13.75 15.06 -1.47
CA LYS A 135 -13.50 14.82 -0.03
C LYS A 135 -13.71 13.38 0.40
N ASN A 136 -14.51 12.63 -0.35
CA ASN A 136 -14.79 11.22 -0.15
C ASN A 136 -13.73 10.29 -0.77
N LEU A 137 -12.76 10.79 -1.54
CA LEU A 137 -11.61 10.01 -1.97
C LEU A 137 -10.52 10.03 -0.88
N LYS A 138 -10.23 8.87 -0.30
CA LYS A 138 -9.23 8.67 0.75
C LYS A 138 -8.01 7.98 0.14
N VAL A 139 -7.03 8.78 -0.26
CA VAL A 139 -5.80 8.27 -0.88
C VAL A 139 -4.81 7.88 0.20
N HIS A 140 -4.32 6.64 0.15
CA HIS A 140 -3.28 6.09 1.02
C HIS A 140 -2.10 5.68 0.15
N VAL A 141 -0.90 6.14 0.46
CA VAL A 141 0.31 5.79 -0.28
C VAL A 141 1.30 5.10 0.66
N ASN A 142 1.64 3.86 0.34
CA ASN A 142 2.69 3.10 1.02
C ASN A 142 4.04 3.54 0.46
N VAL A 143 4.86 4.19 1.28
CA VAL A 143 6.20 4.66 0.90
C VAL A 143 7.23 3.81 1.63
N ASN A 144 7.64 2.74 0.98
CA ASN A 144 8.66 1.82 1.49
C ASN A 144 10.08 2.17 1.02
N GLY A 145 10.22 3.08 0.06
CA GLY A 145 11.50 3.58 -0.46
C GLY A 145 12.03 2.81 -1.68
N TYR A 146 11.21 1.92 -2.26
CA TYR A 146 11.58 1.16 -3.45
C TYR A 146 10.46 1.13 -4.49
N SER A 147 10.85 1.31 -5.74
CA SER A 147 10.00 1.10 -6.92
C SER A 147 10.53 -0.06 -7.76
N ALA A 148 9.83 -0.43 -8.83
CA ALA A 148 10.32 -1.40 -9.81
C ALA A 148 11.59 -0.90 -10.56
N TYR A 149 11.86 0.39 -10.51
CA TYR A 149 12.95 1.04 -11.25
C TYR A 149 14.17 1.38 -10.37
N GLY A 150 14.04 1.33 -9.04
CA GLY A 150 15.11 1.69 -8.12
C GLY A 150 14.62 2.25 -6.79
N SER A 151 15.53 2.88 -6.05
CA SER A 151 15.22 3.55 -4.79
C SER A 151 14.38 4.81 -5.03
N VAL A 152 13.51 5.13 -4.06
CA VAL A 152 12.63 6.29 -4.09
C VAL A 152 13.02 7.23 -2.95
N ASP A 153 13.21 8.52 -3.27
CA ASP A 153 13.36 9.55 -2.25
C ASP A 153 12.01 9.79 -1.55
N LYS A 154 11.92 9.33 -0.32
CA LYS A 154 10.70 9.37 0.49
C LYS A 154 10.22 10.81 0.74
N LEU A 155 11.14 11.75 0.99
CA LEU A 155 10.80 13.15 1.24
C LEU A 155 10.26 13.82 -0.03
N TYR A 156 10.93 13.60 -1.16
CA TYR A 156 10.51 14.14 -2.45
C TYR A 156 9.10 13.67 -2.83
N ILE A 157 8.83 12.37 -2.70
CA ILE A 157 7.49 11.80 -2.99
C ILE A 157 6.45 12.38 -2.04
N TRP A 158 6.76 12.49 -0.76
CA TRP A 158 5.84 13.10 0.21
C TRP A 158 5.47 14.53 -0.16
N LEU A 159 6.48 15.38 -0.46
CA LEU A 159 6.26 16.77 -0.87
C LEU A 159 5.38 16.87 -2.12
N ARG A 160 5.65 16.06 -3.13
CA ARG A 160 4.84 16.00 -4.35
C ARG A 160 3.40 15.58 -4.05
N LEU A 161 3.19 14.51 -3.31
CA LEU A 161 1.85 14.04 -2.95
C LEU A 161 1.06 15.13 -2.23
N LYS A 162 1.68 15.80 -1.26
CA LYS A 162 1.04 16.89 -0.51
C LYS A 162 0.76 18.12 -1.36
N SER A 163 1.60 18.42 -2.34
CA SER A 163 1.36 19.56 -3.25
C SER A 163 0.19 19.32 -4.20
N PHE A 164 -0.05 18.08 -4.61
CA PHE A 164 -1.17 17.73 -5.49
C PHE A 164 -2.49 17.56 -4.75
N LEU A 165 -2.47 16.82 -3.62
CA LEU A 165 -3.63 16.58 -2.79
C LEU A 165 -3.24 16.50 -1.32
N TRP A 166 -3.43 17.58 -0.57
CA TRP A 166 -3.02 17.68 0.83
C TRP A 166 -3.59 16.58 1.73
N SER A 167 -4.80 16.11 1.45
CA SER A 167 -5.48 15.06 2.23
C SER A 167 -4.91 13.65 2.01
N THR A 168 -3.94 13.46 1.10
CA THR A 168 -3.27 12.17 0.90
C THR A 168 -2.59 11.71 2.19
N ARG A 169 -2.89 10.48 2.61
CA ARG A 169 -2.25 9.82 3.75
C ARG A 169 -1.02 9.08 3.27
N VAL A 170 0.14 9.53 3.69
CA VAL A 170 1.42 8.90 3.35
C VAL A 170 1.87 8.03 4.52
N TRP A 171 2.10 6.75 4.25
CA TRP A 171 2.50 5.75 5.21
C TRP A 171 3.96 5.37 4.95
N PHE A 172 4.86 5.83 5.82
CA PHE A 172 6.26 5.42 5.76
C PHE A 172 6.39 4.04 6.38
N THR A 173 6.72 3.07 5.56
CA THR A 173 6.92 1.69 5.97
C THR A 173 8.34 1.24 5.68
N GLU A 174 8.73 0.14 6.29
CA GLU A 174 10.02 -0.49 6.06
C GLU A 174 9.82 -1.96 5.72
N THR A 175 10.50 -2.41 4.68
CA THR A 175 10.60 -3.83 4.38
C THR A 175 11.28 -4.55 5.54
N PRO A 176 10.79 -5.71 5.99
CA PRO A 176 11.45 -6.48 7.03
C PRO A 176 12.96 -6.65 6.78
N ASN A 177 13.78 -6.39 7.80
CA ASN A 177 15.24 -6.47 7.68
C ASN A 177 15.71 -7.92 7.76
N VAL A 178 15.35 -8.71 6.78
CA VAL A 178 15.80 -10.10 6.60
C VAL A 178 16.71 -10.21 5.36
N SER A 179 17.53 -11.25 5.32
CA SER A 179 18.61 -11.37 4.33
C SER A 179 18.11 -11.29 2.88
N PHE A 180 17.01 -11.95 2.58
CA PHE A 180 16.50 -12.18 1.22
C PHE A 180 15.51 -11.09 0.73
N LEU A 181 15.12 -10.15 1.58
CA LEU A 181 14.21 -9.03 1.19
C LEU A 181 14.96 -7.73 0.93
N LYS A 182 16.29 -7.75 0.90
CA LYS A 182 17.10 -6.55 0.71
C LYS A 182 17.12 -6.10 -0.76
N GLY A 183 16.95 -4.79 -0.97
CA GLY A 183 17.07 -4.15 -2.28
C GLY A 183 16.01 -4.61 -3.29
N LEU A 184 16.27 -4.29 -4.56
CA LEU A 184 15.33 -4.55 -5.66
C LEU A 184 15.07 -6.05 -5.89
N GLN A 185 16.09 -6.89 -5.69
CA GLN A 185 15.97 -8.35 -5.88
C GLN A 185 15.00 -8.98 -4.87
N GLY A 186 14.89 -8.44 -3.64
CA GLY A 186 13.94 -8.90 -2.63
C GLY A 186 12.48 -8.78 -3.08
N HIS A 187 12.20 -7.91 -4.04
CA HIS A 187 10.86 -7.75 -4.61
C HIS A 187 10.38 -8.98 -5.38
N TYR A 188 11.31 -9.65 -6.07
CA TYR A 188 11.02 -10.83 -6.91
C TYR A 188 11.44 -12.16 -6.28
N HIS A 189 11.93 -12.13 -5.04
CA HIS A 189 12.45 -13.31 -4.36
C HIS A 189 11.34 -14.35 -4.10
N VAL A 190 11.64 -15.61 -4.38
CA VAL A 190 10.82 -16.77 -4.03
C VAL A 190 11.46 -17.49 -2.85
N MET A 191 10.74 -17.63 -1.74
CA MET A 191 11.25 -18.19 -0.49
C MET A 191 11.57 -19.69 -0.58
N ASN A 192 12.65 -20.07 0.10
CA ASN A 192 12.92 -21.45 0.52
C ASN A 192 12.55 -21.64 2.03
N GLU A 193 12.75 -22.84 2.57
CA GLU A 193 12.43 -23.14 3.99
C GLU A 193 13.20 -22.23 4.96
N GLY A 194 14.52 -22.04 4.76
CA GLY A 194 15.33 -21.19 5.62
C GLY A 194 14.87 -19.72 5.61
N ASN A 195 14.40 -19.22 4.45
CA ASN A 195 13.83 -17.89 4.35
C ASN A 195 12.50 -17.78 5.12
N LYS A 196 11.68 -18.84 5.08
CA LYS A 196 10.43 -18.90 5.85
C LYS A 196 10.72 -18.85 7.36
N GLU A 197 11.67 -19.61 7.84
CA GLU A 197 12.07 -19.60 9.25
C GLU A 197 12.58 -18.22 9.68
N GLU A 198 13.46 -17.61 8.86
CA GLU A 198 14.02 -16.28 9.12
C GLU A 198 12.92 -15.21 9.25
N ILE A 199 11.96 -15.16 8.32
CA ILE A 199 10.90 -14.14 8.34
C ILE A 199 9.89 -14.38 9.46
N ILE A 200 9.54 -15.62 9.78
CA ILE A 200 8.66 -15.94 10.91
C ILE A 200 9.32 -15.53 12.22
N LYS A 201 10.62 -15.84 12.40
CA LYS A 201 11.38 -15.40 13.55
C LYS A 201 11.36 -13.87 13.66
N TYR A 202 11.64 -13.15 12.58
CA TYR A 202 11.59 -11.69 12.55
C TYR A 202 10.21 -11.14 12.95
N ILE A 203 9.13 -11.70 12.41
CA ILE A 203 7.75 -11.29 12.74
C ILE A 203 7.47 -11.47 14.24
N ASN A 204 7.91 -12.58 14.84
CA ASN A 204 7.67 -12.89 16.24
C ASN A 204 8.52 -12.05 17.20
N GLU A 205 9.78 -11.78 16.86
CA GLU A 205 10.73 -11.05 17.72
C GLU A 205 10.63 -9.53 17.58
N GLU A 206 10.49 -9.01 16.37
CA GLU A 206 10.56 -7.57 16.10
C GLU A 206 9.34 -7.01 15.36
N GLY A 207 8.68 -7.82 14.54
CA GLY A 207 7.82 -7.35 13.45
C GLY A 207 6.49 -6.76 13.85
N VAL A 208 5.91 -7.15 14.97
CA VAL A 208 4.57 -6.69 15.39
C VAL A 208 4.66 -5.48 16.33
N ARG A 209 5.76 -5.33 17.04
CA ARG A 209 5.91 -4.29 18.07
C ARG A 209 6.49 -2.96 17.55
N LYS A 210 7.08 -2.91 16.35
CA LYS A 210 7.89 -1.77 15.89
C LYS A 210 7.61 -1.27 14.46
N GLN A 211 6.55 -1.68 13.81
CA GLN A 211 6.08 -0.83 12.71
C GLN A 211 5.21 0.27 13.32
N PRO A 212 5.79 1.41 13.73
CA PRO A 212 4.99 2.58 13.91
C PRO A 212 4.48 2.88 12.49
N LEU A 213 3.19 2.72 12.29
CA LEU A 213 2.48 3.42 11.25
C LEU A 213 2.66 4.90 11.58
N ARG A 214 3.83 5.46 11.25
CA ARG A 214 4.11 6.87 11.42
C ARG A 214 3.29 7.61 10.38
N ILE A 215 2.03 7.86 10.74
CA ILE A 215 1.27 8.95 10.16
C ILE A 215 2.08 10.18 10.53
N TYR A 216 2.56 10.84 9.55
CA TYR A 216 3.54 11.87 9.52
C TYR A 216 3.22 13.10 10.41
N GLU A 217 3.75 13.13 11.63
CA GLU A 217 4.06 14.38 12.37
C GLU A 217 5.57 14.72 12.29
N GLU A 218 6.44 13.71 12.16
CA GLU A 218 7.90 13.91 12.04
C GLU A 218 8.34 14.59 10.73
N GLY A 219 7.65 14.38 9.63
CA GLY A 219 8.07 14.95 8.36
C GLY A 219 7.78 16.43 8.25
N LEU A 220 6.71 16.93 8.87
CA LEU A 220 6.51 18.39 8.96
C LEU A 220 7.65 19.01 9.76
N LYS A 221 8.10 18.35 10.83
CA LYS A 221 9.24 18.79 11.63
C LYS A 221 10.53 18.77 10.80
N ASN A 222 10.83 17.67 10.14
CA ASN A 222 12.01 17.53 9.27
C ASN A 222 11.97 18.49 8.08
N PHE A 223 10.79 18.75 7.49
CA PHE A 223 10.60 19.74 6.44
C PHE A 223 10.83 21.17 6.96
N LEU A 224 10.30 21.50 8.13
CA LEU A 224 10.51 22.80 8.74
C LEU A 224 11.98 22.99 9.13
N ASP A 225 12.65 21.94 9.61
CA ASP A 225 14.09 21.97 9.93
C ASP A 225 14.94 22.07 8.66
N TYR A 226 14.57 21.39 7.58
CA TYR A 226 15.18 21.55 6.26
C TYR A 226 14.97 22.95 5.71
N CYS A 227 13.76 23.50 5.73
CA CYS A 227 13.50 24.87 5.30
C CYS A 227 14.28 25.88 6.15
N ARG A 228 14.37 25.68 7.46
CA ARG A 228 15.21 26.52 8.34
C ARG A 228 16.68 26.47 7.97
N SER A 229 17.21 25.30 7.57
CA SER A 229 18.60 25.16 7.14
C SER A 229 18.94 25.92 5.84
N TRP A 230 17.93 26.22 5.02
CA TRP A 230 18.09 27.00 3.77
C TRP A 230 17.92 28.51 3.98
N VAL A 231 17.09 28.92 4.92
CA VAL A 231 16.76 30.33 5.18
C VAL A 231 17.88 31.05 5.97
N TRP A 232 18.77 30.30 6.63
CA TRP A 232 19.83 30.86 7.48
C TRP A 232 21.25 30.46 7.03
N ARG A 233 21.56 30.60 5.74
CA ARG A 233 22.97 30.74 5.33
C ARG A 233 23.21 32.21 4.95
N PRO A 234 24.00 32.95 5.83
CA PRO A 234 24.42 34.31 5.49
C PRO A 234 25.34 34.32 4.29
#